data_6f81036fcd8bfef8e82152569a9d6c25
#
_entry.id   6f81036fcd8bfef8e82152569a9d6c25
#
_cell.length_a   1.000
_cell.length_b   1.000
_cell.length_c   1.000
_cell.angle_alpha   90.00
_cell.angle_beta   90.00
_cell.angle_gamma   90.00
#
_symmetry.space_group_name_H-M   'P 1'
#
loop_
_entity.id
_entity.type
_entity.pdbx_description
1 polymer ?
#
loop_
_entity_poly.entity_id
_entity_poly.type
_entity_poly.pdbx_seq_one_letter_code
_entity_poly.pdbx_strand_id
1 'polypeptide(L)'
;MMPEEMELCLERGAQCVDASHQEGCNVISFGEMGIGNTSSSSLWMTCFTGIPLDQCVGAGSGLNHQGINHKYEVLKRSLEQYPGEHSAEEILCRFGGYEMVMAVGAMLKAAELGMVILIDGFIMTNCILAASRLYPEVMS
;
A
#
# COMPACT_ATOMS: atom_id res chain seq x y z
N MET A 1 -1.98 9.22 8.89
CA MET A 1 -0.90 9.17 9.90
C MET A 1 -0.01 10.39 9.77
N MET A 2 0.75 10.71 10.81
CA MET A 2 1.75 11.78 10.76
C MET A 2 3.01 11.30 10.00
N PRO A 3 3.82 12.22 9.43
CA PRO A 3 5.05 11.83 8.72
C PRO A 3 5.99 10.96 9.56
N GLU A 4 6.16 11.28 10.84
CA GLU A 4 7.03 10.52 11.76
C GLU A 4 6.50 9.09 12.00
N GLU A 5 5.18 8.91 11.99
CA GLU A 5 4.55 7.59 12.10
C GLU A 5 4.76 6.78 10.83
N MET A 6 4.70 7.45 9.65
CA MET A 6 4.98 6.81 8.35
C MET A 6 6.43 6.32 8.31
N GLU A 7 7.39 7.17 8.67
CA GLU A 7 8.81 6.80 8.72
C GLU A 7 9.04 5.62 9.66
N LEU A 8 8.43 5.64 10.85
CA LEU A 8 8.51 4.53 11.79
C LEU A 8 7.93 3.23 11.23
N CYS A 9 6.82 3.30 10.49
CA CYS A 9 6.24 2.13 9.83
C CYS A 9 7.18 1.55 8.77
N LEU A 10 7.75 2.41 7.90
CA LEU A 10 8.73 1.98 6.90
C LEU A 10 9.92 1.29 7.56
N GLU A 11 10.47 1.89 8.61
CA GLU A 11 11.60 1.33 9.37
C GLU A 11 11.25 -0.02 10.01
N ARG A 12 10.09 -0.15 10.64
CA ARG A 12 9.66 -1.40 11.27
C ARG A 12 9.45 -2.52 10.25
N GLY A 13 8.89 -2.21 9.08
CA GLY A 13 8.80 -3.14 7.97
C GLY A 13 10.18 -3.61 7.51
N ALA A 14 11.12 -2.69 7.32
CA ALA A 14 12.51 -2.99 6.97
C ALA A 14 13.19 -3.90 7.99
N GLN A 15 13.04 -3.63 9.28
CA GLN A 15 13.61 -4.45 10.37
C GLN A 15 13.12 -5.90 10.35
N CYS A 16 11.86 -6.15 10.01
CA CYS A 16 11.32 -7.50 9.87
C CYS A 16 12.02 -8.27 8.75
N VAL A 17 12.31 -7.61 7.63
CA VAL A 17 13.00 -8.23 6.49
C VAL A 17 14.46 -8.47 6.80
N ASP A 18 15.14 -7.51 7.45
CA ASP A 18 16.53 -7.69 7.92
C ASP A 18 16.68 -8.96 8.78
N ALA A 19 15.76 -9.16 9.72
CA ALA A 19 15.77 -10.35 10.58
C ALA A 19 15.62 -11.65 9.76
N SER A 20 14.66 -11.69 8.82
CA SER A 20 14.45 -12.86 7.97
C SER A 20 15.66 -13.13 7.07
N HIS A 21 16.27 -12.08 6.51
CA HIS A 21 17.45 -12.20 5.66
C HIS A 21 18.66 -12.74 6.45
N GLN A 22 18.87 -12.29 7.69
CA GLN A 22 19.91 -12.82 8.57
C GLN A 22 19.75 -14.30 8.90
N GLU A 23 18.51 -14.81 8.86
CA GLU A 23 18.19 -16.24 8.97
C GLU A 23 18.38 -17.01 7.66
N GLY A 24 18.82 -16.35 6.58
CA GLY A 24 19.14 -16.95 5.29
C GLY A 24 17.99 -16.93 4.27
N CYS A 25 16.91 -16.18 4.51
CA CYS A 25 15.84 -16.03 3.55
C CYS A 25 16.27 -15.17 2.35
N ASN A 26 16.02 -15.66 1.13
CA ASN A 26 16.29 -14.96 -0.13
C ASN A 26 15.03 -14.66 -0.95
N VAL A 27 13.90 -15.21 -0.52
CA VAL A 27 12.59 -15.02 -1.15
C VAL A 27 11.61 -14.65 -0.05
N ILE A 28 10.78 -13.64 -0.30
CA ILE A 28 9.80 -13.17 0.68
C ILE A 28 8.45 -12.92 -0.01
N SER A 29 7.38 -13.22 0.70
CA SER A 29 6.02 -12.82 0.32
C SER A 29 5.35 -12.14 1.51
N PHE A 30 4.37 -11.30 1.20
CA PHE A 30 3.61 -10.56 2.20
C PHE A 30 2.14 -10.96 2.07
N GLY A 31 1.50 -11.24 3.18
CA GLY A 31 0.08 -11.56 3.26
C GLY A 31 -0.65 -10.61 4.20
N GLU A 32 -1.94 -10.45 3.96
CA GLU A 32 -2.83 -9.65 4.79
C GLU A 32 -4.25 -10.22 4.72
N MET A 33 -5.16 -9.74 5.57
CA MET A 33 -6.51 -10.30 5.68
C MET A 33 -7.56 -9.57 4.83
N GLY A 34 -7.28 -8.37 4.32
CA GLY A 34 -8.20 -7.59 3.49
C GLY A 34 -9.36 -6.94 4.25
N ILE A 35 -9.29 -6.87 5.58
CA ILE A 35 -10.35 -6.28 6.42
C ILE A 35 -10.00 -4.82 6.72
N GLY A 36 -10.81 -3.90 6.17
CA GLY A 36 -10.68 -2.46 6.39
C GLY A 36 -9.69 -1.76 5.48
N ASN A 37 -8.72 -2.44 4.87
CA ASN A 37 -7.64 -1.85 4.08
C ASN A 37 -7.87 -1.83 2.56
N THR A 38 -8.90 -2.49 2.04
CA THR A 38 -9.27 -2.39 0.62
C THR A 38 -9.67 -0.97 0.21
N SER A 39 -10.15 -0.15 1.14
CA SER A 39 -10.47 1.27 0.91
C SER A 39 -9.20 2.09 0.67
N SER A 40 -8.19 1.95 1.54
CA SER A 40 -6.87 2.55 1.37
C SER A 40 -6.22 2.12 0.08
N SER A 41 -6.27 0.82 -0.25
CA SER A 41 -5.73 0.28 -1.51
C SER A 41 -6.43 0.88 -2.74
N SER A 42 -7.75 1.06 -2.73
CA SER A 42 -8.48 1.69 -3.83
C SER A 42 -8.06 3.16 -4.02
N LEU A 43 -7.85 3.90 -2.94
CA LEU A 43 -7.36 5.28 -2.99
C LEU A 43 -5.91 5.34 -3.49
N TRP A 44 -5.03 4.45 -3.02
CA TRP A 44 -3.66 4.38 -3.51
C TRP A 44 -3.62 4.06 -5.00
N MET A 45 -4.40 3.08 -5.46
CA MET A 45 -4.47 2.73 -6.88
C MET A 45 -4.87 3.93 -7.72
N THR A 46 -5.93 4.65 -7.35
CA THR A 46 -6.36 5.86 -8.05
C THR A 46 -5.28 6.95 -8.03
N CYS A 47 -4.70 7.25 -6.86
CA CYS A 47 -3.70 8.31 -6.71
C CYS A 47 -2.40 8.01 -7.47
N PHE A 48 -1.92 6.78 -7.47
CA PHE A 48 -0.65 6.41 -8.10
C PHE A 48 -0.75 6.13 -9.60
N THR A 49 -1.93 5.74 -10.10
CA THR A 49 -2.09 5.32 -11.51
C THR A 49 -2.95 6.26 -12.36
N GLY A 50 -3.78 7.09 -11.73
CA GLY A 50 -4.80 7.87 -12.43
C GLY A 50 -6.02 7.05 -12.89
N ILE A 51 -6.10 5.76 -12.57
CA ILE A 51 -7.28 4.93 -12.87
C ILE A 51 -8.48 5.50 -12.09
N PRO A 52 -9.64 5.72 -12.75
CA PRO A 52 -10.82 6.23 -12.07
C PRO A 52 -11.24 5.40 -10.86
N LEU A 53 -11.64 6.06 -9.78
CA LEU A 53 -11.96 5.43 -8.51
C LEU A 53 -13.04 4.34 -8.61
N ASP A 54 -14.04 4.53 -9.49
CA ASP A 54 -15.11 3.55 -9.74
C ASP A 54 -14.59 2.21 -10.26
N GLN A 55 -13.44 2.22 -10.95
CA GLN A 55 -12.75 1.01 -11.41
C GLN A 55 -11.83 0.40 -10.34
N CYS A 56 -11.51 1.16 -9.30
CA CYS A 56 -10.62 0.72 -8.21
C CYS A 56 -11.40 0.15 -7.01
N VAL A 57 -12.68 0.48 -6.85
CA VAL A 57 -13.49 0.09 -5.69
C VAL A 57 -14.18 -1.25 -5.94
N GLY A 58 -13.89 -2.23 -5.10
CA GLY A 58 -14.51 -3.55 -5.12
C GLY A 58 -15.27 -3.89 -3.83
N ALA A 59 -15.83 -5.10 -3.81
CA ALA A 59 -16.62 -5.62 -2.69
C ALA A 59 -15.82 -5.81 -1.39
N GLY A 60 -14.49 -5.86 -1.48
CA GLY A 60 -13.65 -6.17 -0.33
C GLY A 60 -14.04 -7.52 0.28
N SER A 61 -14.19 -7.58 1.59
CA SER A 61 -14.55 -8.79 2.34
C SER A 61 -16.04 -9.16 2.30
N GLY A 62 -16.79 -8.76 1.25
CA GLY A 62 -18.15 -9.25 1.03
C GLY A 62 -19.26 -8.19 1.06
N LEU A 63 -18.97 -6.95 0.67
CA LEU A 63 -20.02 -5.94 0.49
C LEU A 63 -20.98 -6.31 -0.65
N ASN A 64 -22.27 -6.07 -0.45
CA ASN A 64 -23.27 -6.10 -1.49
C ASN A 64 -23.21 -4.81 -2.36
N HIS A 65 -24.01 -4.73 -3.42
CA HIS A 65 -24.03 -3.57 -4.32
C HIS A 65 -24.27 -2.23 -3.61
N GLN A 66 -25.16 -2.18 -2.62
CA GLN A 66 -25.41 -0.95 -1.85
C GLN A 66 -24.19 -0.56 -1.02
N GLY A 67 -23.53 -1.53 -0.41
CA GLY A 67 -22.30 -1.33 0.35
C GLY A 67 -21.15 -0.83 -0.53
N ILE A 68 -21.02 -1.36 -1.75
CA ILE A 68 -20.01 -0.92 -2.72
C ILE A 68 -20.27 0.54 -3.14
N ASN A 69 -21.52 0.90 -3.45
CA ASN A 69 -21.88 2.26 -3.80
C ASN A 69 -21.63 3.24 -2.65
N HIS A 70 -22.00 2.87 -1.43
CA HIS A 70 -21.71 3.68 -0.25
C HIS A 70 -20.21 3.87 -0.04
N LYS A 71 -19.43 2.79 -0.15
CA LYS A 71 -17.98 2.84 -0.08
C LYS A 71 -17.40 3.80 -1.12
N TYR A 72 -17.83 3.68 -2.37
CA TYR A 72 -17.41 4.58 -3.45
C TYR A 72 -17.67 6.05 -3.10
N GLU A 73 -18.88 6.40 -2.67
CA GLU A 73 -19.24 7.79 -2.33
C GLU A 73 -18.40 8.35 -1.15
N VAL A 74 -18.07 7.50 -0.17
CA VAL A 74 -17.19 7.90 0.94
C VAL A 74 -15.77 8.17 0.45
N LEU A 75 -15.21 7.27 -0.37
CA LEU A 75 -13.86 7.40 -0.89
C LEU A 75 -13.74 8.58 -1.87
N LYS A 76 -14.75 8.80 -2.71
CA LYS A 76 -14.83 9.96 -3.60
C LYS A 76 -14.75 11.28 -2.82
N ARG A 77 -15.55 11.43 -1.76
CA ARG A 77 -15.48 12.60 -0.89
C ARG A 77 -14.10 12.78 -0.23
N SER A 78 -13.43 11.68 0.10
CA SER A 78 -12.06 11.75 0.65
C SER A 78 -11.06 12.31 -0.36
N LEU A 79 -11.17 11.94 -1.64
CA LEU A 79 -10.34 12.50 -2.71
C LEU A 79 -10.68 13.96 -2.99
N GLU A 80 -11.96 14.32 -3.01
CA GLU A 80 -12.41 15.71 -3.22
C GLU A 80 -11.90 16.67 -2.12
N GLN A 81 -11.69 16.16 -0.90
CA GLN A 81 -11.07 16.91 0.20
C GLN A 81 -9.54 17.00 0.12
N TYR A 82 -8.93 16.33 -0.85
CA TYR A 82 -7.48 16.30 -1.04
C TYR A 82 -7.16 16.49 -2.53
N PRO A 83 -7.48 17.68 -3.08
CA PRO A 83 -7.31 17.97 -4.50
C PRO A 83 -5.85 18.27 -4.83
N GLY A 84 -5.47 18.03 -6.09
CA GLY A 84 -4.15 18.32 -6.63
C GLY A 84 -3.26 17.10 -6.77
N GLU A 85 -2.02 17.35 -7.18
CA GLU A 85 -0.96 16.34 -7.26
C GLU A 85 -0.22 16.28 -5.92
N HIS A 86 0.10 15.07 -5.48
CA HIS A 86 0.73 14.81 -4.20
C HIS A 86 1.93 13.88 -4.36
N SER A 87 2.91 14.03 -3.49
CA SER A 87 4.03 13.10 -3.41
C SER A 87 3.58 11.71 -2.92
N ALA A 88 4.41 10.71 -3.15
CA ALA A 88 4.11 9.36 -2.65
C ALA A 88 3.97 9.35 -1.13
N GLU A 89 4.85 10.05 -0.42
CA GLU A 89 4.83 10.17 1.05
C GLU A 89 3.53 10.81 1.55
N GLU A 90 3.07 11.88 0.88
CA GLU A 90 1.81 12.54 1.22
C GLU A 90 0.62 11.58 1.06
N ILE A 91 0.60 10.79 -0.02
CA ILE A 91 -0.45 9.78 -0.28
C ILE A 91 -0.40 8.68 0.79
N LEU A 92 0.79 8.19 1.16
CA LEU A 92 0.96 7.22 2.23
C LEU A 92 0.42 7.77 3.55
N CYS A 93 0.80 8.98 3.93
CA CYS A 93 0.34 9.64 5.16
C CYS A 93 -1.18 9.84 5.19
N ARG A 94 -1.77 10.24 4.06
CA ARG A 94 -3.19 10.59 3.99
C ARG A 94 -4.11 9.39 3.94
N PHE A 95 -3.79 8.40 3.12
CA PHE A 95 -4.67 7.28 2.80
C PHE A 95 -4.14 5.91 3.22
N GLY A 96 -2.91 5.83 3.74
CA GLY A 96 -2.30 4.58 4.16
C GLY A 96 -2.80 4.07 5.50
N GLY A 97 -2.82 2.73 5.63
CA GLY A 97 -2.86 2.04 6.92
C GLY A 97 -1.43 1.75 7.41
N TYR A 98 -1.25 1.65 8.71
CA TYR A 98 0.08 1.35 9.30
C TYR A 98 0.67 0.06 8.73
N GLU A 99 -0.14 -0.99 8.59
CA GLU A 99 0.26 -2.29 8.06
C GLU A 99 0.69 -2.22 6.58
N MET A 100 -0.02 -1.42 5.78
CA MET A 100 0.32 -1.22 4.36
C MET A 100 1.64 -0.47 4.21
N VAL A 101 1.86 0.57 5.01
CA VAL A 101 3.11 1.34 5.00
C VAL A 101 4.28 0.50 5.53
N MET A 102 4.05 -0.35 6.54
CA MET A 102 5.04 -1.34 6.97
C MET A 102 5.41 -2.32 5.85
N ALA A 103 4.42 -2.81 5.08
CA ALA A 103 4.67 -3.67 3.93
C ALA A 103 5.50 -2.96 2.85
N VAL A 104 5.23 -1.67 2.60
CA VAL A 104 6.06 -0.84 1.68
C VAL A 104 7.52 -0.81 2.15
N GLY A 105 7.76 -0.49 3.42
CA GLY A 105 9.12 -0.48 4.00
C GLY A 105 9.83 -1.84 3.92
N ALA A 106 9.08 -2.92 4.15
CA ALA A 106 9.57 -4.28 4.02
C ALA A 106 9.96 -4.62 2.56
N MET A 107 9.14 -4.23 1.58
CA MET A 107 9.43 -4.43 0.15
C MET A 107 10.66 -3.65 -0.30
N LEU A 108 10.81 -2.40 0.14
CA LEU A 108 11.99 -1.59 -0.14
C LEU A 108 13.27 -2.23 0.41
N LYS A 109 13.24 -2.72 1.65
CA LYS A 109 14.38 -3.41 2.27
C LYS A 109 14.69 -4.73 1.57
N ALA A 110 13.68 -5.51 1.19
CA ALA A 110 13.88 -6.74 0.45
C ALA A 110 14.59 -6.50 -0.90
N ALA A 111 14.19 -5.45 -1.62
CA ALA A 111 14.85 -5.05 -2.86
C ALA A 111 16.30 -4.59 -2.62
N GLU A 112 16.56 -3.77 -1.59
CA GLU A 112 17.90 -3.35 -1.20
C GLU A 112 18.83 -4.55 -0.93
N LEU A 113 18.30 -5.61 -0.32
CA LEU A 113 19.04 -6.83 -0.01
C LEU A 113 19.09 -7.83 -1.19
N GLY A 114 18.51 -7.50 -2.35
CA GLY A 114 18.48 -8.38 -3.52
C GLY A 114 17.61 -9.62 -3.34
N MET A 115 16.62 -9.57 -2.44
CA MET A 115 15.68 -10.67 -2.24
C MET A 115 14.60 -10.69 -3.33
N VAL A 116 14.13 -11.88 -3.68
CA VAL A 116 12.97 -12.03 -4.57
C VAL A 116 11.70 -11.74 -3.79
N ILE A 117 10.88 -10.81 -4.29
CA ILE A 117 9.60 -10.44 -3.69
C ILE A 117 8.46 -11.09 -4.48
N LEU A 118 7.68 -11.94 -3.84
CA LEU A 118 6.47 -12.52 -4.41
C LEU A 118 5.25 -11.68 -4.02
N ILE A 119 4.60 -11.09 -5.01
CA ILE A 119 3.42 -10.25 -4.81
C ILE A 119 2.16 -11.06 -5.05
N ASP A 120 1.27 -11.07 -4.07
CA ASP A 120 -0.03 -11.71 -4.16
C ASP A 120 -1.14 -10.76 -3.69
N GLY A 121 -2.20 -10.71 -4.50
CA GLY A 121 -3.42 -9.98 -4.18
C GLY A 121 -3.37 -8.47 -4.40
N PHE A 122 -4.57 -7.88 -4.35
CA PHE A 122 -4.81 -6.48 -4.66
C PHE A 122 -4.07 -5.50 -3.74
N ILE A 123 -4.07 -5.78 -2.44
CA ILE A 123 -3.51 -4.86 -1.43
C ILE A 123 -1.98 -4.85 -1.53
N MET A 124 -1.33 -6.02 -1.61
CA MET A 124 0.13 -6.11 -1.74
C MET A 124 0.61 -5.57 -3.09
N THR A 125 -0.18 -5.71 -4.17
CA THR A 125 0.10 -5.06 -5.45
C THR A 125 0.12 -3.53 -5.31
N ASN A 126 -0.78 -2.95 -4.53
CA ASN A 126 -0.75 -1.51 -4.26
C ASN A 126 0.42 -1.10 -3.34
N CYS A 127 0.87 -1.98 -2.45
CA CYS A 127 2.06 -1.73 -1.63
C CYS A 127 3.34 -1.68 -2.48
N ILE A 128 3.54 -2.62 -3.41
CA ILE A 128 4.71 -2.58 -4.31
C ILE A 128 4.62 -1.41 -5.30
N LEU A 129 3.43 -1.05 -5.74
CA LEU A 129 3.22 0.16 -6.54
C LEU A 129 3.64 1.42 -5.77
N ALA A 130 3.24 1.55 -4.51
CA ALA A 130 3.66 2.64 -3.65
C ALA A 130 5.20 2.64 -3.44
N ALA A 131 5.80 1.48 -3.17
CA ALA A 131 7.24 1.32 -3.06
C ALA A 131 7.96 1.81 -4.33
N SER A 132 7.45 1.47 -5.53
CA SER A 132 8.02 1.90 -6.80
C SER A 132 7.90 3.41 -7.06
N ARG A 133 6.97 4.09 -6.40
CA ARG A 133 6.82 5.55 -6.46
C ARG A 133 7.80 6.26 -5.53
N LEU A 134 8.17 5.63 -4.42
CA LEU A 134 9.21 6.12 -3.52
C LEU A 134 10.61 5.86 -4.10
N TYR A 135 10.86 4.63 -4.55
CA TYR A 135 12.14 4.17 -5.10
C TYR A 135 11.91 3.24 -6.29
N PRO A 136 12.01 3.75 -7.54
CA PRO A 136 11.74 2.97 -8.75
C PRO A 136 12.57 1.70 -8.88
N GLU A 137 13.77 1.67 -8.30
CA GLU A 137 14.70 0.54 -8.33
C GLU A 137 14.14 -0.74 -7.68
N VAL A 138 13.09 -0.65 -6.87
CA VAL A 138 12.42 -1.83 -6.28
C VAL A 138 11.87 -2.79 -7.35
N MET A 139 11.70 -2.32 -8.58
CA MET A 139 11.16 -3.08 -9.71
C MET A 139 12.25 -3.70 -10.61
N SER A 140 13.51 -3.53 -10.30
CA SER A 140 14.64 -3.99 -11.13
C SER A 140 15.14 -5.41 -10.78
#